data_aba582d38b25b4bd4aa96b61abc81624
#
_entry.id   aba582d38b25b4bd4aa96b61abc81624
#
_cell.length_a   1.000
_cell.length_b   1.000
_cell.length_c   1.000
_cell.angle_alpha   90.00
_cell.angle_beta   90.00
_cell.angle_gamma   90.00
#
_symmetry.space_group_name_H-M   'P 1'
#
loop_
_entity.id
_entity.type
_entity.pdbx_description
1 polymer ?
#
loop_
_entity_poly.entity_id
_entity_poly.type
_entity_poly.pdbx_seq_one_letter_code
_entity_poly.pdbx_strand_id
1 'polypeptide(L)'
;MFKELEEINSRPAPFQFYTAKELWTDEHTAKKMLEYHLNESLDLSSRNKDFIDRSLKWIVSHFGIGVNTIIADFGCGPGLYTTQFAEKNADVTGIDFSERSIRYAKETATRKGLNIDYVCQNYLEFETEKRVDLITMIMCDFCALSPTQRKKMLTGFYRLLNAGGSVLLDVYSLNAFDQREEV
;
A
#
# COMPACT_ATOMS: atom_id res chain seq x y z
N MET A 1 12.35 0.88 -39.39
CA MET A 1 11.21 1.78 -39.22
C MET A 1 9.89 1.03 -39.00
N PHE A 2 9.33 0.24 -39.97
CA PHE A 2 8.04 -0.47 -39.74
C PHE A 2 8.13 -1.51 -38.60
N LYS A 3 9.17 -2.32 -38.55
CA LYS A 3 9.37 -3.30 -37.47
C LYS A 3 9.54 -2.65 -36.11
N GLU A 4 10.24 -1.53 -36.04
CA GLU A 4 10.42 -0.76 -34.78
C GLU A 4 9.10 -0.15 -34.30
N LEU A 5 8.27 0.34 -35.23
CA LEU A 5 6.92 0.82 -34.91
C LEU A 5 5.97 -0.31 -34.48
N GLU A 6 6.12 -1.49 -35.08
CA GLU A 6 5.36 -2.68 -34.72
C GLU A 6 5.76 -3.19 -33.31
N GLU A 7 7.05 -3.15 -32.98
CA GLU A 7 7.57 -3.47 -31.65
C GLU A 7 7.09 -2.47 -30.58
N ILE A 8 7.08 -1.15 -30.90
CA ILE A 8 6.58 -0.09 -29.99
C ILE A 8 5.08 -0.25 -29.76
N ASN A 9 4.31 -0.65 -30.77
CA ASN A 9 2.87 -0.88 -30.65
C ASN A 9 2.50 -2.30 -30.18
N SER A 10 3.48 -3.18 -30.00
CA SER A 10 3.19 -4.53 -29.53
C SER A 10 2.73 -4.49 -28.07
N ARG A 11 1.67 -5.24 -27.78
CA ARG A 11 1.22 -5.40 -26.39
C ARG A 11 2.28 -6.18 -25.59
N PRO A 12 2.83 -5.63 -24.50
CA PRO A 12 3.78 -6.36 -23.69
C PRO A 12 3.14 -7.60 -23.05
N ALA A 13 3.94 -8.63 -22.81
CA ALA A 13 3.48 -9.77 -22.04
C ALA A 13 3.10 -9.35 -20.60
N PRO A 14 2.14 -10.03 -19.96
CA PRO A 14 1.77 -9.72 -18.59
C PRO A 14 2.99 -9.71 -17.67
N PHE A 15 3.13 -8.64 -16.89
CA PHE A 15 4.26 -8.40 -15.96
C PHE A 15 5.64 -8.30 -16.61
N GLN A 16 5.72 -8.06 -17.92
CA GLN A 16 7.01 -7.87 -18.61
C GLN A 16 7.78 -6.66 -18.09
N PHE A 17 7.08 -5.60 -17.71
CA PHE A 17 7.65 -4.39 -17.16
C PHE A 17 7.09 -4.13 -15.76
N TYR A 18 7.94 -3.62 -14.86
CA TYR A 18 7.53 -3.12 -13.55
C TYR A 18 7.49 -1.59 -13.61
N THR A 19 6.33 -1.04 -13.88
CA THR A 19 6.11 0.40 -14.13
C THR A 19 5.71 1.20 -12.88
N ALA A 20 5.56 0.54 -11.74
CA ALA A 20 5.13 1.21 -10.53
C ALA A 20 6.11 2.30 -10.08
N LYS A 21 7.42 2.11 -10.29
CA LYS A 21 8.43 3.09 -9.90
C LYS A 21 8.19 4.43 -10.61
N GLU A 22 8.06 4.42 -11.93
CA GLU A 22 7.86 5.62 -12.73
C GLU A 22 6.58 6.35 -12.32
N LEU A 23 5.49 5.63 -12.10
CA LEU A 23 4.19 6.19 -11.70
C LEU A 23 4.26 6.96 -10.36
N TRP A 24 5.00 6.41 -9.39
CA TRP A 24 4.99 6.94 -8.01
C TRP A 24 6.19 7.83 -7.68
N THR A 25 7.26 7.83 -8.49
CA THR A 25 8.50 8.61 -8.22
C THR A 25 8.72 9.76 -9.19
N ASP A 26 8.08 9.79 -10.37
CA ASP A 26 8.10 10.97 -11.24
C ASP A 26 7.47 12.15 -10.52
N GLU A 27 8.13 13.32 -10.53
CA GLU A 27 7.76 14.46 -9.70
C GLU A 27 6.34 14.97 -10.00
N HIS A 28 5.98 15.08 -11.29
CA HIS A 28 4.68 15.57 -11.71
C HIS A 28 3.57 14.57 -11.36
N THR A 29 3.79 13.32 -11.70
CA THR A 29 2.83 12.23 -11.45
C THR A 29 2.64 11.98 -9.96
N ALA A 30 3.73 11.93 -9.18
CA ALA A 30 3.67 11.74 -7.73
C ALA A 30 2.90 12.87 -7.01
N LYS A 31 2.98 14.11 -7.53
CA LYS A 31 2.17 15.22 -7.01
C LYS A 31 0.68 14.97 -7.24
N LYS A 32 0.29 14.58 -8.45
CA LYS A 32 -1.11 14.26 -8.78
C LYS A 32 -1.62 13.05 -8.01
N MET A 33 -0.79 12.03 -7.85
CA MET A 33 -1.14 10.85 -7.06
C MET A 33 -1.41 11.21 -5.60
N LEU A 34 -0.60 12.09 -4.98
CA LEU A 34 -0.87 12.56 -3.63
C LEU A 34 -2.18 13.36 -3.55
N GLU A 35 -2.46 14.24 -4.52
CA GLU A 35 -3.73 14.98 -4.60
C GLU A 35 -4.93 14.01 -4.65
N TYR A 36 -4.83 12.92 -5.43
CA TYR A 36 -5.87 11.89 -5.52
C TYR A 36 -6.01 11.08 -4.22
N HIS A 37 -4.91 10.75 -3.54
CA HIS A 37 -4.96 10.10 -2.23
C HIS A 37 -5.71 10.94 -1.19
N LEU A 38 -5.54 12.24 -1.23
CA LEU A 38 -6.12 13.17 -0.26
C LEU A 38 -7.53 13.64 -0.65
N ASN A 39 -8.02 13.27 -1.82
CA ASN A 39 -9.38 13.59 -2.24
C ASN A 39 -10.36 12.57 -1.64
N GLU A 40 -11.05 12.99 -0.60
CA GLU A 40 -11.97 12.16 0.19
C GLU A 40 -13.19 11.63 -0.60
N SER A 41 -13.46 12.16 -1.80
CA SER A 41 -14.61 11.78 -2.62
C SER A 41 -14.29 10.79 -3.75
N LEU A 42 -13.01 10.50 -4.01
CA LEU A 42 -12.56 9.66 -5.12
C LEU A 42 -12.00 8.32 -4.65
N ASP A 43 -12.18 7.30 -5.47
CA ASP A 43 -11.62 5.94 -5.27
C ASP A 43 -10.48 5.66 -6.27
N LEU A 44 -9.61 6.64 -6.56
CA LEU A 44 -8.54 6.50 -7.55
C LEU A 44 -7.25 5.92 -6.98
N SER A 45 -6.59 6.65 -6.09
CA SER A 45 -5.33 6.22 -5.46
C SER A 45 -5.52 5.73 -4.02
N SER A 46 -6.62 6.11 -3.39
CA SER A 46 -7.11 5.58 -2.11
C SER A 46 -8.61 5.39 -2.20
N ARG A 47 -9.18 4.66 -1.26
CA ARG A 47 -10.63 4.58 -1.09
C ARG A 47 -11.18 5.92 -0.61
N ASN A 48 -12.45 6.21 -0.91
CA ASN A 48 -13.12 7.38 -0.35
C ASN A 48 -13.20 7.31 1.18
N LYS A 49 -13.41 8.48 1.80
CA LYS A 49 -13.37 8.61 3.26
C LYS A 49 -14.35 7.69 3.98
N ASP A 50 -15.58 7.58 3.49
CA ASP A 50 -16.61 6.75 4.14
C ASP A 50 -16.23 5.26 4.12
N PHE A 51 -15.60 4.80 3.06
CA PHE A 51 -15.08 3.44 2.98
C PHE A 51 -13.92 3.25 3.95
N ILE A 52 -12.96 4.18 3.98
CA ILE A 52 -11.82 4.13 4.92
C ILE A 52 -12.33 4.06 6.35
N ASP A 53 -13.24 4.95 6.74
CA ASP A 53 -13.78 5.02 8.10
C ASP A 53 -14.51 3.72 8.51
N ARG A 54 -15.26 3.11 7.60
CA ARG A 54 -15.94 1.81 7.85
C ARG A 54 -14.96 0.66 7.92
N SER A 55 -14.02 0.58 6.98
CA SER A 55 -13.01 -0.48 6.95
C SER A 55 -12.11 -0.41 8.18
N LEU A 56 -11.70 0.78 8.60
CA LEU A 56 -10.93 0.99 9.82
C LEU A 56 -11.66 0.50 11.08
N LYS A 57 -12.94 0.84 11.23
CA LYS A 57 -13.74 0.34 12.36
C LYS A 57 -13.77 -1.18 12.38
N TRP A 58 -13.96 -1.79 11.21
CA TRP A 58 -13.97 -3.25 11.10
C TRP A 58 -12.57 -3.84 11.41
N ILE A 59 -11.49 -3.30 10.82
CA ILE A 59 -10.12 -3.76 11.03
C ILE A 59 -9.74 -3.68 12.51
N VAL A 60 -9.98 -2.52 13.13
CA VAL A 60 -9.67 -2.29 14.55
C VAL A 60 -10.41 -3.28 15.44
N SER A 61 -11.71 -3.51 15.19
CA SER A 61 -12.52 -4.44 15.96
C SER A 61 -12.15 -5.90 15.72
N HIS A 62 -11.93 -6.26 14.45
CA HIS A 62 -11.67 -7.65 14.05
C HIS A 62 -10.32 -8.17 14.55
N PHE A 63 -9.28 -7.32 14.47
CA PHE A 63 -7.92 -7.67 14.89
C PHE A 63 -7.58 -7.20 16.31
N GLY A 64 -8.52 -6.54 17.01
CA GLY A 64 -8.30 -6.07 18.37
C GLY A 64 -7.16 -5.04 18.48
N ILE A 65 -7.05 -4.13 17.49
CA ILE A 65 -5.96 -3.16 17.42
C ILE A 65 -6.01 -2.19 18.61
N GLY A 66 -4.90 -2.09 19.32
CA GLY A 66 -4.73 -1.21 20.48
C GLY A 66 -3.30 -1.19 20.98
N VAL A 67 -3.14 -0.84 22.24
CA VAL A 67 -1.84 -0.83 22.94
C VAL A 67 -1.16 -2.20 22.78
N ASN A 68 0.13 -2.21 22.45
CA ASN A 68 0.96 -3.38 22.19
C ASN A 68 0.68 -4.13 20.89
N THR A 69 -0.26 -3.70 20.05
CA THR A 69 -0.40 -4.26 18.70
C THR A 69 0.69 -3.69 17.80
N ILE A 70 1.49 -4.53 17.17
CA ILE A 70 2.57 -4.13 16.25
C ILE A 70 2.09 -4.35 14.82
N ILE A 71 2.09 -3.28 14.01
CA ILE A 71 1.52 -3.30 12.66
C ILE A 71 2.58 -2.87 11.63
N ALA A 72 2.64 -3.57 10.50
CA ALA A 72 3.36 -3.12 9.32
C ALA A 72 2.39 -2.92 8.15
N ASP A 73 2.35 -1.71 7.59
CA ASP A 73 1.50 -1.34 6.46
C ASP A 73 2.34 -1.17 5.19
N PHE A 74 2.19 -2.10 4.25
CA PHE A 74 2.94 -2.16 3.00
C PHE A 74 2.19 -1.43 1.89
N GLY A 75 2.80 -0.39 1.32
CA GLY A 75 2.12 0.54 0.42
C GLY A 75 1.28 1.55 1.21
N CYS A 76 1.80 2.06 2.32
CA CYS A 76 1.06 2.92 3.25
C CYS A 76 0.64 4.28 2.66
N GLY A 77 1.23 4.69 1.53
CA GLY A 77 0.96 5.97 0.88
C GLY A 77 1.13 7.17 1.82
N PRO A 78 0.18 8.11 1.83
CA PRO A 78 0.22 9.29 2.71
C PRO A 78 -0.19 9.00 4.16
N GLY A 79 -0.33 7.74 4.54
CA GLY A 79 -0.56 7.33 5.92
C GLY A 79 -2.01 7.37 6.39
N LEU A 80 -2.99 7.19 5.48
CA LEU A 80 -4.41 7.29 5.83
C LEU A 80 -4.84 6.22 6.84
N TYR A 81 -4.32 5.00 6.72
CA TYR A 81 -4.58 3.90 7.66
C TYR A 81 -3.60 3.91 8.84
N THR A 82 -2.31 4.10 8.60
CA THR A 82 -1.27 4.08 9.64
C THR A 82 -1.52 5.12 10.73
N THR A 83 -1.96 6.33 10.36
CA THR A 83 -2.34 7.38 11.31
C THR A 83 -3.45 6.92 12.24
N GLN A 84 -4.48 6.29 11.71
CA GLN A 84 -5.64 5.82 12.46
C GLN A 84 -5.29 4.64 13.38
N PHE A 85 -4.39 3.74 12.96
CA PHE A 85 -3.88 2.67 13.82
C PHE A 85 -3.06 3.22 14.98
N ALA A 86 -2.20 4.22 14.73
CA ALA A 86 -1.41 4.87 15.75
C ALA A 86 -2.29 5.67 16.75
N GLU A 87 -3.40 6.26 16.31
CA GLU A 87 -4.41 6.88 17.21
C GLU A 87 -5.07 5.86 18.17
N LYS A 88 -4.98 4.56 17.87
CA LYS A 88 -5.37 3.47 18.78
C LYS A 88 -4.23 2.99 19.67
N ASN A 89 -3.10 3.70 19.70
CA ASN A 89 -1.88 3.38 20.41
C ASN A 89 -1.20 2.08 19.93
N ALA A 90 -1.41 1.67 18.67
CA ALA A 90 -0.62 0.64 18.06
C ALA A 90 0.79 1.14 17.71
N ASP A 91 1.78 0.23 17.74
CA ASP A 91 3.12 0.47 17.25
C ASP A 91 3.13 0.22 15.73
N VAL A 92 3.24 1.29 14.93
CA VAL A 92 3.00 1.23 13.48
C VAL A 92 4.25 1.55 12.69
N THR A 93 4.56 0.68 11.72
CA THR A 93 5.54 0.93 10.68
C THR A 93 4.82 1.02 9.32
N GLY A 94 4.97 2.13 8.62
CA GLY A 94 4.46 2.35 7.27
C GLY A 94 5.59 2.29 6.24
N ILE A 95 5.44 1.49 5.20
CA ILE A 95 6.43 1.31 4.13
C ILE A 95 5.83 1.76 2.80
N ASP A 96 6.47 2.71 2.13
CA ASP A 96 6.12 3.14 0.78
C ASP A 96 7.35 3.69 0.08
N PHE A 97 7.43 3.59 -1.25
CA PHE A 97 8.57 4.12 -1.99
C PHE A 97 8.33 5.52 -2.59
N SER A 98 7.14 6.09 -2.45
CA SER A 98 6.83 7.46 -2.82
C SER A 98 7.33 8.43 -1.75
N GLU A 99 8.46 9.11 -2.02
CA GLU A 99 9.02 10.11 -1.10
C GLU A 99 8.02 11.20 -0.72
N ARG A 100 7.18 11.60 -1.68
CA ARG A 100 6.17 12.64 -1.48
C ARG A 100 5.09 12.18 -0.50
N SER A 101 4.59 10.96 -0.67
CA SER A 101 3.60 10.36 0.23
C SER A 101 4.18 10.17 1.63
N ILE A 102 5.38 9.62 1.76
CA ILE A 102 6.07 9.42 3.04
C ILE A 102 6.35 10.76 3.75
N ARG A 103 6.77 11.79 3.03
CA ARG A 103 6.96 13.13 3.62
C ARG A 103 5.65 13.67 4.19
N TYR A 104 4.57 13.61 3.43
CA TYR A 104 3.25 14.02 3.90
C TYR A 104 2.80 13.22 5.13
N ALA A 105 3.01 11.90 5.12
CA ALA A 105 2.68 11.02 6.24
C ALA A 105 3.45 11.40 7.52
N LYS A 106 4.76 11.66 7.41
CA LYS A 106 5.61 12.12 8.52
C LYS A 106 5.17 13.48 9.08
N GLU A 107 4.89 14.44 8.20
CA GLU A 107 4.39 15.76 8.61
C GLU A 107 3.03 15.66 9.32
N THR A 108 2.15 14.77 8.83
CA THR A 108 0.85 14.53 9.45
C THR A 108 0.96 13.86 10.81
N ALA A 109 1.82 12.84 10.94
CA ALA A 109 2.09 12.20 12.23
C ALA A 109 2.65 13.19 13.25
N THR A 110 3.64 14.01 12.84
CA THR A 110 4.22 15.05 13.69
C THR A 110 3.17 16.05 14.17
N ARG A 111 2.33 16.56 13.26
CA ARG A 111 1.25 17.51 13.59
C ARG A 111 0.22 16.95 14.56
N LYS A 112 -0.02 15.63 14.50
CA LYS A 112 -0.94 14.92 15.39
C LYS A 112 -0.28 14.39 16.68
N GLY A 113 1.03 14.57 16.85
CA GLY A 113 1.77 14.04 18.00
C GLY A 113 1.84 12.51 18.03
N LEU A 114 1.78 11.86 16.86
CA LEU A 114 1.83 10.41 16.73
C LEU A 114 3.25 9.93 16.44
N ASN A 115 3.63 8.82 17.06
CA ASN A 115 4.89 8.15 16.78
C ASN A 115 4.64 6.99 15.79
N ILE A 116 5.04 7.18 14.54
CA ILE A 116 4.89 6.19 13.45
C ILE A 116 6.23 6.09 12.74
N ASP A 117 6.70 4.88 12.54
CA ASP A 117 7.94 4.61 11.83
C ASP A 117 7.68 4.54 10.32
N TYR A 118 8.04 5.60 9.58
CA TYR A 118 7.86 5.67 8.13
C TYR A 118 9.15 5.40 7.38
N VAL A 119 9.15 4.33 6.58
CA VAL A 119 10.28 3.89 5.75
C VAL A 119 10.00 4.19 4.27
N CYS A 120 10.86 5.01 3.65
CA CYS A 120 10.79 5.30 2.22
C CYS A 120 11.63 4.26 1.46
N GLN A 121 10.99 3.17 1.03
CA GLN A 121 11.64 2.05 0.37
C GLN A 121 10.65 1.23 -0.46
N ASN A 122 11.14 0.58 -1.51
CA ASN A 122 10.35 -0.43 -2.21
C ASN A 122 10.06 -1.60 -1.25
N TYR A 123 8.79 -1.86 -0.99
CA TYR A 123 8.36 -2.90 -0.05
C TYR A 123 8.79 -4.32 -0.48
N LEU A 124 9.10 -4.54 -1.77
CA LEU A 124 9.68 -5.80 -2.24
C LEU A 124 11.11 -6.05 -1.71
N GLU A 125 11.77 -5.01 -1.23
CA GLU A 125 13.16 -5.02 -0.74
C GLU A 125 13.22 -4.76 0.78
N PHE A 126 12.07 -4.52 1.41
CA PHE A 126 12.01 -4.21 2.84
C PHE A 126 12.32 -5.45 3.69
N GLU A 127 13.26 -5.28 4.58
CA GLU A 127 13.67 -6.29 5.56
C GLU A 127 13.78 -5.66 6.95
N THR A 128 13.36 -6.39 7.97
CA THR A 128 13.45 -5.98 9.37
C THR A 128 13.45 -7.22 10.29
N GLU A 129 14.10 -7.11 11.43
CA GLU A 129 14.06 -8.12 12.50
C GLU A 129 12.84 -7.94 13.43
N LYS A 130 12.15 -6.80 13.34
CA LYS A 130 10.96 -6.50 14.14
C LYS A 130 9.79 -7.34 13.65
N ARG A 131 9.29 -8.22 14.50
CA ARG A 131 8.11 -9.02 14.22
C ARG A 131 6.84 -8.23 14.50
N VAL A 132 5.78 -8.55 13.76
CA VAL A 132 4.51 -7.83 13.80
C VAL A 132 3.31 -8.76 14.03
N ASP A 133 2.23 -8.21 14.56
CA ASP A 133 0.99 -8.95 14.80
C ASP A 133 0.02 -8.85 13.63
N LEU A 134 0.09 -7.74 12.90
CA LEU A 134 -0.73 -7.51 11.71
C LEU A 134 0.10 -6.91 10.59
N ILE A 135 -0.04 -7.48 9.41
CA ILE A 135 0.44 -6.88 8.16
C ILE A 135 -0.78 -6.44 7.37
N THR A 136 -0.75 -5.18 6.88
CA THR A 136 -1.75 -4.64 5.95
C THR A 136 -1.13 -4.31 4.61
N MET A 137 -1.87 -4.54 3.52
CA MET A 137 -1.55 -4.11 2.17
C MET A 137 -2.87 -3.79 1.47
N ILE A 138 -3.22 -2.51 1.42
CA ILE A 138 -4.54 -2.00 1.06
C ILE A 138 -4.48 -1.24 -0.27
N MET A 139 -5.60 -1.11 -0.95
CA MET A 139 -5.79 -0.52 -2.28
C MET A 139 -5.25 -1.37 -3.43
N CYS A 140 -5.38 -2.69 -3.30
CA CYS A 140 -5.09 -3.67 -4.36
C CYS A 140 -3.63 -3.74 -4.83
N ASP A 141 -2.68 -3.24 -4.06
CA ASP A 141 -1.25 -3.28 -4.39
C ASP A 141 -0.77 -4.70 -4.66
N PHE A 142 -1.28 -5.68 -3.88
CA PHE A 142 -0.95 -7.08 -4.10
C PHE A 142 -1.36 -7.60 -5.48
N CYS A 143 -2.42 -7.03 -6.08
CA CYS A 143 -2.90 -7.41 -7.41
C CYS A 143 -1.96 -6.95 -8.53
N ALA A 144 -1.24 -5.83 -8.32
CA ALA A 144 -0.29 -5.28 -9.29
C ALA A 144 1.03 -6.08 -9.38
N LEU A 145 1.30 -6.94 -8.42
CA LEU A 145 2.53 -7.73 -8.36
C LEU A 145 2.47 -8.95 -9.29
N SER A 146 3.60 -9.29 -9.90
CA SER A 146 3.76 -10.54 -10.64
C SER A 146 3.66 -11.76 -9.70
N PRO A 147 3.39 -12.97 -10.21
CA PRO A 147 3.35 -14.18 -9.40
C PRO A 147 4.61 -14.41 -8.57
N THR A 148 5.80 -14.10 -9.12
CA THR A 148 7.08 -14.22 -8.41
C THR A 148 7.19 -13.20 -7.28
N GLN A 149 6.77 -11.96 -7.52
CA GLN A 149 6.76 -10.90 -6.51
C GLN A 149 5.76 -11.22 -5.39
N ARG A 150 4.55 -11.71 -5.71
CA ARG A 150 3.57 -12.17 -4.72
C ARG A 150 4.13 -13.27 -3.82
N LYS A 151 4.82 -14.26 -4.41
CA LYS A 151 5.48 -15.32 -3.64
C LYS A 151 6.55 -14.74 -2.71
N LYS A 152 7.38 -13.81 -3.20
CA LYS A 152 8.38 -13.12 -2.39
C LYS A 152 7.73 -12.38 -1.21
N MET A 153 6.67 -11.60 -1.46
CA MET A 153 5.94 -10.87 -0.42
C MET A 153 5.34 -11.82 0.64
N LEU A 154 4.62 -12.85 0.23
CA LEU A 154 4.02 -13.81 1.17
C LEU A 154 5.07 -14.53 2.01
N THR A 155 6.23 -14.86 1.41
CA THR A 155 7.35 -15.45 2.16
C THR A 155 7.92 -14.47 3.18
N GLY A 156 8.07 -13.18 2.79
CA GLY A 156 8.48 -12.11 3.69
C GLY A 156 7.48 -11.90 4.83
N PHE A 157 6.20 -11.81 4.52
CA PHE A 157 5.13 -11.68 5.52
C PHE A 157 5.14 -12.80 6.54
N TYR A 158 5.26 -14.06 6.08
CA TYR A 158 5.34 -15.21 6.98
C TYR A 158 6.52 -15.12 7.96
N ARG A 159 7.66 -14.59 7.51
CA ARG A 159 8.84 -14.41 8.36
C ARG A 159 8.68 -13.26 9.36
N LEU A 160 7.95 -12.21 8.98
CA LEU A 160 7.75 -11.02 9.81
C LEU A 160 6.67 -11.22 10.88
N LEU A 161 5.72 -12.12 10.67
CA LEU A 161 4.61 -12.31 11.60
C LEU A 161 5.05 -12.98 12.91
N ASN A 162 4.51 -12.50 14.01
CA ASN A 162 4.45 -13.21 15.26
C ASN A 162 3.60 -14.49 15.12
N ALA A 163 3.79 -15.44 16.01
CA ALA A 163 2.91 -16.61 16.10
C ALA A 163 1.45 -16.14 16.36
N GLY A 164 0.52 -16.54 15.50
CA GLY A 164 -0.87 -16.07 15.55
C GLY A 164 -1.13 -14.74 14.87
N GLY A 165 -0.11 -14.10 14.31
CA GLY A 165 -0.27 -12.86 13.53
C GLY A 165 -1.03 -13.08 12.23
N SER A 166 -1.52 -11.98 11.65
CA SER A 166 -2.43 -11.99 10.50
C SER A 166 -1.93 -11.10 9.36
N VAL A 167 -2.36 -11.43 8.13
CA VAL A 167 -2.18 -10.59 6.94
C VAL A 167 -3.55 -10.18 6.42
N LEU A 168 -3.75 -8.87 6.23
CA LEU A 168 -4.92 -8.30 5.58
C LEU A 168 -4.54 -7.76 4.20
N LEU A 169 -5.13 -8.33 3.16
CA LEU A 169 -4.96 -7.88 1.78
C LEU A 169 -6.30 -7.37 1.23
N ASP A 170 -6.30 -6.16 0.66
CA ASP A 170 -7.37 -5.69 -0.20
C ASP A 170 -7.06 -6.12 -1.64
N VAL A 171 -7.94 -6.90 -2.25
CA VAL A 171 -7.73 -7.45 -3.59
C VAL A 171 -8.98 -7.29 -4.45
N TYR A 172 -8.80 -7.23 -5.77
CA TYR A 172 -9.94 -7.23 -6.69
C TYR A 172 -10.66 -8.58 -6.66
N SER A 173 -12.00 -8.53 -6.61
CA SER A 173 -12.81 -9.71 -6.87
C SER A 173 -12.79 -10.08 -8.37
N LEU A 174 -13.08 -11.33 -8.71
CA LEU A 174 -13.21 -11.76 -10.10
C LEU A 174 -14.25 -10.90 -10.84
N ASN A 175 -15.39 -10.64 -10.21
CA ASN A 175 -16.43 -9.79 -10.79
C ASN A 175 -15.94 -8.36 -11.11
N ALA A 176 -15.13 -7.76 -10.23
CA ALA A 176 -14.56 -6.44 -10.48
C ALA A 176 -13.51 -6.48 -11.61
N PHE A 177 -12.82 -7.61 -11.79
CA PHE A 177 -11.89 -7.82 -12.88
C PHE A 177 -12.63 -7.97 -14.23
N ASP A 178 -13.69 -8.80 -14.26
CA ASP A 178 -14.47 -9.08 -15.47
C ASP A 178 -15.23 -7.85 -16.00
N GLN A 179 -15.50 -6.86 -15.13
CA GLN A 179 -16.15 -5.60 -15.49
C GLN A 179 -15.18 -4.53 -16.04
N ARG A 180 -13.87 -4.79 -16.05
CA ARG A 180 -12.89 -3.86 -16.60
C ARG A 180 -12.75 -4.06 -18.09
N GLU A 181 -13.12 -3.03 -18.84
CA GLU A 181 -12.81 -2.92 -20.27
C GLU A 181 -11.47 -2.22 -20.46
N GLU A 182 -10.66 -2.73 -21.38
CA GLU A 182 -9.46 -2.02 -21.82
C GLU A 182 -9.91 -0.93 -22.83
N VAL A 183 -9.54 0.32 -22.53
CA VAL A 183 -9.85 1.49 -23.38
C VAL A 183 -8.58 1.87 -24.16
#